data_d4be3c2cd6d49309bbc8e9295f59b798
#
_entry.id   d4be3c2cd6d49309bbc8e9295f59b798
#
_cell.length_a   1.000
_cell.length_b   1.000
_cell.length_c   1.000
_cell.angle_alpha   90.00
_cell.angle_beta   90.00
_cell.angle_gamma   90.00
#
_symmetry.space_group_name_H-M   'P 1'
#
loop_
_entity.id
_entity.type
_entity.pdbx_description
1 polymer ?
#
loop_
_entity_poly.entity_id
_entity_poly.type
_entity_poly.pdbx_seq_one_letter_code
_entity_poly.pdbx_strand_id
1 'polypeptide(L)'
;MVRVRFAPSPTGFLHIGGARTALFNWLFAKHNKGKFILRIEDTDLTRSTKEAELQILDSLKWMGLDWDEGPLVGGPHEPYYQSRRIQIHKKFLTKLLDEGKAYRCYCTSEELDALREEQKKKGEVPHYNGKCRNLTAAEQEKLKKEGRKEVIRFKWITPVRPFKDLIHGEINFAEHQYDDFVIMKADGSPTYNFSCVVDDHTMEITHVIRGDDHITNTPRQIAIYEALGFSPPQFAHIPLILGSDKSRLSKRHGAVGVLEYKKEGYLPEALMNFISLLGWSPTPTARRPGGSPGTNQEIMSKEELIRTFSLERVISRNAVFNKEKLDWMNGVYLKTLPTEKLLEELMPYLKEAGFIKDKPDKAMLMKIVEIYKPRIRTLEQIVSNADFLFQDKLNFNEDAVNKFLKRDYVPSLFDKVEKKLQDLKEFNPHEVETALRQLAEELKMKGADFIHPLRVALTGKEVSPPLFDVIGLLGKEKTIKRIKESKKLIA
;
A
#
# COMPACT_ATOMS: atom_id res chain seq x y z
N MET A 1 19.45 11.33 -19.21
CA MET A 1 18.11 11.50 -18.58
C MET A 1 17.91 10.35 -17.61
N VAL A 2 17.38 10.61 -16.40
CA VAL A 2 17.07 9.56 -15.43
C VAL A 2 15.94 8.67 -15.96
N ARG A 3 16.14 7.36 -15.89
CA ARG A 3 15.14 6.33 -16.23
C ARG A 3 15.13 5.28 -15.13
N VAL A 4 13.99 5.11 -14.50
CA VAL A 4 13.77 4.15 -13.41
C VAL A 4 12.55 3.28 -13.72
N ARG A 5 12.44 2.17 -13.01
CA ARG A 5 11.32 1.24 -13.23
C ARG A 5 10.77 0.65 -11.94
N PHE A 6 9.47 0.44 -11.94
CA PHE A 6 8.82 -0.51 -11.05
C PHE A 6 8.52 -1.78 -11.87
N ALA A 7 8.98 -2.92 -11.37
CA ALA A 7 8.95 -4.18 -12.12
C ALA A 7 8.29 -5.29 -11.29
N PRO A 8 6.96 -5.19 -11.02
CA PRO A 8 6.27 -6.16 -10.19
C PRO A 8 5.98 -7.46 -10.93
N SER A 9 6.08 -8.59 -10.21
CA SER A 9 5.50 -9.86 -10.65
C SER A 9 4.02 -9.90 -10.24
N PRO A 10 3.07 -10.19 -11.14
CA PRO A 10 1.64 -10.18 -10.86
C PRO A 10 1.19 -11.49 -10.17
N THR A 11 1.77 -11.78 -9.01
CA THR A 11 1.53 -12.99 -8.20
C THR A 11 0.69 -12.73 -6.96
N GLY A 12 0.16 -11.52 -6.80
CA GLY A 12 -0.67 -11.09 -5.68
C GLY A 12 -0.91 -9.60 -5.68
N PHE A 13 -1.54 -9.11 -4.62
CA PHE A 13 -1.89 -7.70 -4.46
C PHE A 13 -0.65 -6.81 -4.26
N LEU A 14 -0.73 -5.56 -4.71
CA LEU A 14 0.29 -4.57 -4.40
C LEU A 14 0.22 -4.22 -2.90
N HIS A 15 1.17 -4.74 -2.12
CA HIS A 15 1.30 -4.43 -0.70
C HIS A 15 2.11 -3.15 -0.47
N ILE A 16 2.07 -2.60 0.76
CA ILE A 16 2.75 -1.34 1.13
C ILE A 16 4.24 -1.32 0.76
N GLY A 17 4.95 -2.44 0.90
CA GLY A 17 6.37 -2.52 0.50
C GLY A 17 6.57 -2.32 -1.01
N GLY A 18 5.74 -2.97 -1.84
CA GLY A 18 5.74 -2.76 -3.29
C GLY A 18 5.32 -1.34 -3.67
N ALA A 19 4.28 -0.81 -3.01
CA ALA A 19 3.80 0.55 -3.21
C ALA A 19 4.89 1.59 -2.88
N ARG A 20 5.67 1.39 -1.78
CA ARG A 20 6.81 2.25 -1.45
C ARG A 20 7.90 2.19 -2.51
N THR A 21 8.21 1.00 -3.00
CA THR A 21 9.19 0.86 -4.08
C THR A 21 8.73 1.59 -5.34
N ALA A 22 7.48 1.45 -5.75
CA ALA A 22 6.89 2.19 -6.86
C ALA A 22 6.95 3.70 -6.62
N LEU A 23 6.53 4.16 -5.45
CA LEU A 23 6.53 5.58 -5.06
C LEU A 23 7.93 6.19 -5.09
N PHE A 24 8.95 5.51 -4.55
CA PHE A 24 10.32 6.04 -4.54
C PHE A 24 10.90 6.15 -5.95
N ASN A 25 10.64 5.16 -6.82
CA ASN A 25 10.99 5.26 -8.24
C ASN A 25 10.26 6.44 -8.90
N TRP A 26 8.96 6.57 -8.68
CA TRP A 26 8.14 7.63 -9.24
C TRP A 26 8.60 9.02 -8.77
N LEU A 27 8.81 9.21 -7.46
CA LEU A 27 9.30 10.47 -6.89
C LEU A 27 10.69 10.83 -7.45
N PHE A 28 11.59 9.86 -7.54
CA PHE A 28 12.93 10.07 -8.08
C PHE A 28 12.89 10.46 -9.56
N ALA A 29 12.04 9.81 -10.36
CA ALA A 29 11.84 10.19 -11.76
C ALA A 29 11.29 11.61 -11.88
N LYS A 30 10.19 11.92 -11.16
CA LYS A 30 9.55 13.26 -11.27
C LYS A 30 10.48 14.36 -10.75
N HIS A 31 11.22 14.15 -9.65
CA HIS A 31 12.20 15.11 -9.13
C HIS A 31 13.30 15.44 -10.16
N ASN A 32 13.80 14.41 -10.83
CA ASN A 32 14.88 14.54 -11.81
C ASN A 32 14.39 14.84 -13.24
N LYS A 33 13.09 15.10 -13.44
CA LYS A 33 12.48 15.27 -14.77
C LYS A 33 12.80 14.10 -15.71
N GLY A 34 12.88 12.90 -15.16
CA GLY A 34 13.17 11.64 -15.83
C GLY A 34 11.92 10.88 -16.24
N LYS A 35 12.08 9.58 -16.49
CA LYS A 35 11.03 8.65 -16.88
C LYS A 35 10.81 7.57 -15.85
N PHE A 36 9.55 7.29 -15.52
CA PHE A 36 9.12 6.17 -14.70
C PHE A 36 8.48 5.11 -15.59
N ILE A 37 9.10 3.93 -15.64
CA ILE A 37 8.70 2.80 -16.47
C ILE A 37 7.98 1.75 -15.59
N LEU A 38 6.85 1.24 -16.05
CA LEU A 38 6.20 0.07 -15.48
C LEU A 38 6.47 -1.14 -16.35
N ARG A 39 7.12 -2.18 -15.80
CA ARG A 39 7.35 -3.47 -16.47
C ARG A 39 6.70 -4.59 -15.68
N ILE A 40 5.86 -5.39 -16.32
CA ILE A 40 5.23 -6.56 -15.70
C ILE A 40 6.14 -7.78 -15.87
N GLU A 41 6.62 -8.36 -14.76
CA GLU A 41 7.48 -9.55 -14.74
C GLU A 41 6.62 -10.82 -14.56
N ASP A 42 5.98 -11.23 -15.64
CA ASP A 42 4.99 -12.31 -15.75
C ASP A 42 5.58 -13.63 -16.29
N THR A 43 6.88 -13.86 -16.12
CA THR A 43 7.55 -15.07 -16.62
C THR A 43 7.19 -16.34 -15.84
N ASP A 44 6.64 -16.23 -14.63
CA ASP A 44 6.07 -17.37 -13.89
C ASP A 44 4.57 -17.47 -14.19
N LEU A 45 4.25 -18.17 -15.29
CA LEU A 45 2.87 -18.32 -15.77
C LEU A 45 1.98 -19.08 -14.78
N THR A 46 2.54 -19.84 -13.84
CA THR A 46 1.75 -20.61 -12.88
C THR A 46 1.25 -19.77 -11.72
N ARG A 47 1.96 -18.70 -11.37
CA ARG A 47 1.61 -17.78 -10.27
C ARG A 47 1.09 -16.43 -10.73
N SER A 48 1.34 -16.05 -11.98
CA SER A 48 0.88 -14.79 -12.55
C SER A 48 -0.59 -14.88 -12.95
N THR A 49 -1.41 -13.95 -12.46
CA THR A 49 -2.84 -13.89 -12.80
C THR A 49 -3.22 -12.52 -13.34
N LYS A 50 -4.25 -12.50 -14.19
CA LYS A 50 -4.77 -11.26 -14.76
C LYS A 50 -5.38 -10.35 -13.69
N GLU A 51 -6.01 -10.93 -12.67
CA GLU A 51 -6.61 -10.22 -11.54
C GLU A 51 -5.53 -9.51 -10.73
N ALA A 52 -4.39 -10.18 -10.46
CA ALA A 52 -3.28 -9.56 -9.75
C ALA A 52 -2.65 -8.41 -10.55
N GLU A 53 -2.52 -8.57 -11.87
CA GLU A 53 -2.06 -7.49 -12.76
C GLU A 53 -2.99 -6.28 -12.68
N LEU A 54 -4.32 -6.48 -12.87
CA LEU A 54 -5.30 -5.41 -12.81
C LEU A 54 -5.25 -4.68 -11.46
N GLN A 55 -5.15 -5.42 -10.36
CA GLN A 55 -5.05 -4.83 -9.03
C GLN A 55 -3.77 -4.00 -8.83
N ILE A 56 -2.64 -4.41 -9.41
CA ILE A 56 -1.41 -3.61 -9.39
C ILE A 56 -1.65 -2.29 -10.13
N LEU A 57 -2.20 -2.37 -11.36
CA LEU A 57 -2.47 -1.20 -12.19
C LEU A 57 -3.44 -0.23 -11.52
N ASP A 58 -4.53 -0.75 -10.95
CA ASP A 58 -5.55 0.05 -10.26
C ASP A 58 -5.01 0.67 -8.98
N SER A 59 -4.14 -0.04 -8.24
CA SER A 59 -3.46 0.49 -7.05
C SER A 59 -2.55 1.67 -7.40
N LEU A 60 -1.75 1.55 -8.46
CA LEU A 60 -0.87 2.63 -8.91
C LEU A 60 -1.68 3.84 -9.39
N LYS A 61 -2.75 3.61 -10.17
CA LYS A 61 -3.66 4.67 -10.63
C LYS A 61 -4.34 5.38 -9.46
N TRP A 62 -4.87 4.63 -8.50
CA TRP A 62 -5.52 5.21 -7.34
C TRP A 62 -4.55 6.06 -6.50
N MET A 63 -3.29 5.61 -6.35
CA MET A 63 -2.24 6.39 -5.70
C MET A 63 -1.75 7.59 -6.53
N GLY A 64 -2.22 7.77 -7.78
CA GLY A 64 -1.76 8.81 -8.68
C GLY A 64 -0.31 8.66 -9.13
N LEU A 65 0.18 7.41 -9.20
CA LEU A 65 1.52 7.05 -9.68
C LEU A 65 1.43 6.67 -11.17
N ASP A 66 1.29 7.68 -12.00
CA ASP A 66 1.29 7.56 -13.46
C ASP A 66 2.68 7.16 -13.97
N TRP A 67 2.71 6.27 -14.97
CA TRP A 67 3.96 5.85 -15.61
C TRP A 67 4.09 6.42 -17.03
N ASP A 68 5.32 6.75 -17.41
CA ASP A 68 5.62 7.37 -18.70
C ASP A 68 5.69 6.33 -19.83
N GLU A 69 6.06 5.09 -19.51
CA GLU A 69 6.17 3.96 -20.43
C GLU A 69 5.72 2.68 -19.73
N GLY A 70 5.00 1.81 -20.42
CA GLY A 70 4.52 0.56 -19.82
C GLY A 70 3.18 0.08 -20.34
N PRO A 71 2.54 -0.90 -19.67
CA PRO A 71 1.19 -1.33 -20.01
C PRO A 71 0.21 -0.17 -20.11
N LEU A 72 -0.71 -0.22 -21.04
CA LEU A 72 -1.75 0.76 -21.35
C LEU A 72 -1.28 2.07 -22.01
N VAL A 73 -0.03 2.50 -21.79
CA VAL A 73 0.50 3.75 -22.35
C VAL A 73 1.49 3.51 -23.50
N GLY A 74 2.06 2.29 -23.59
CA GLY A 74 3.04 1.96 -24.62
C GLY A 74 4.41 2.62 -24.35
N GLY A 75 5.20 2.79 -25.41
CA GLY A 75 6.50 3.48 -25.37
C GLY A 75 7.52 2.89 -26.36
N PRO A 76 8.72 3.48 -26.45
CA PRO A 76 9.72 3.11 -27.46
C PRO A 76 10.40 1.75 -27.22
N HIS A 77 10.25 1.14 -26.02
CA HIS A 77 10.93 -0.08 -25.61
C HIS A 77 9.98 -1.28 -25.45
N GLU A 78 8.84 -1.26 -26.16
CA GLU A 78 7.88 -2.37 -26.16
C GLU A 78 8.50 -3.71 -26.51
N PRO A 79 7.90 -4.82 -26.02
CA PRO A 79 6.79 -4.94 -25.08
C PRO A 79 7.23 -4.74 -23.62
N TYR A 80 6.30 -4.26 -22.76
CA TYR A 80 6.54 -4.05 -21.31
C TYR A 80 6.05 -5.23 -20.44
N TYR A 81 5.72 -6.35 -21.05
CA TYR A 81 5.45 -7.64 -20.44
C TYR A 81 6.64 -8.56 -20.66
N GLN A 82 7.26 -9.05 -19.61
CA GLN A 82 8.49 -9.83 -19.68
C GLN A 82 8.31 -11.15 -20.47
N SER A 83 7.15 -11.81 -20.33
CA SER A 83 6.80 -13.00 -21.11
C SER A 83 6.83 -12.78 -22.63
N ARG A 84 6.58 -11.56 -23.09
CA ARG A 84 6.59 -11.20 -24.52
C ARG A 84 7.97 -10.80 -25.04
N ARG A 85 8.99 -10.76 -24.18
CA ARG A 85 10.36 -10.36 -24.51
C ARG A 85 11.31 -11.53 -24.76
N ILE A 86 10.79 -12.75 -24.82
CA ILE A 86 11.59 -13.97 -24.93
C ILE A 86 12.58 -13.97 -26.12
N GLN A 87 12.23 -13.36 -27.23
CA GLN A 87 13.12 -13.27 -28.39
C GLN A 87 14.30 -12.31 -28.13
N ILE A 88 14.07 -11.24 -27.36
CA ILE A 88 15.13 -10.34 -26.94
C ILE A 88 16.08 -11.07 -25.99
N HIS A 89 15.54 -11.81 -25.02
CA HIS A 89 16.34 -12.62 -24.10
C HIS A 89 17.19 -13.67 -24.84
N LYS A 90 16.58 -14.38 -25.80
CA LYS A 90 17.29 -15.39 -26.61
C LYS A 90 18.45 -14.82 -27.41
N LYS A 91 18.31 -13.59 -27.97
CA LYS A 91 19.40 -12.91 -28.69
C LYS A 91 20.64 -12.73 -27.79
N PHE A 92 20.48 -12.26 -26.56
CA PHE A 92 21.58 -12.06 -25.62
C PHE A 92 22.09 -13.36 -25.01
N LEU A 93 21.22 -14.36 -24.86
CA LEU A 93 21.63 -15.70 -24.46
C LEU A 93 22.58 -16.31 -25.50
N THR A 94 22.23 -16.24 -26.79
CA THR A 94 23.08 -16.73 -27.88
C THR A 94 24.45 -16.05 -27.83
N LYS A 95 24.50 -14.73 -27.64
CA LYS A 95 25.77 -14.00 -27.48
C LYS A 95 26.63 -14.57 -26.35
N LEU A 96 26.05 -14.83 -25.16
CA LEU A 96 26.77 -15.41 -24.03
C LEU A 96 27.28 -16.83 -24.31
N LEU A 97 26.54 -17.64 -25.06
CA LEU A 97 26.94 -18.99 -25.47
C LEU A 97 28.09 -18.92 -26.48
N ASP A 98 27.98 -18.11 -27.52
CA ASP A 98 28.99 -17.96 -28.58
C ASP A 98 30.32 -17.43 -28.04
N GLU A 99 30.25 -16.55 -27.04
CA GLU A 99 31.42 -16.00 -26.37
C GLU A 99 31.98 -16.92 -25.24
N GLY A 100 31.38 -18.10 -25.04
CA GLY A 100 31.79 -19.05 -24.00
C GLY A 100 31.57 -18.58 -22.55
N LYS A 101 30.73 -17.56 -22.36
CA LYS A 101 30.36 -16.98 -21.05
C LYS A 101 29.15 -17.66 -20.41
N ALA A 102 28.48 -18.51 -21.16
CA ALA A 102 27.43 -19.42 -20.71
C ALA A 102 27.63 -20.81 -21.34
N TYR A 103 27.01 -21.82 -20.78
CA TYR A 103 27.12 -23.19 -21.28
C TYR A 103 25.86 -24.00 -20.98
N ARG A 104 25.71 -25.13 -21.72
CA ARG A 104 24.60 -26.06 -21.57
C ARG A 104 24.87 -27.02 -20.41
N CYS A 105 23.90 -27.16 -19.53
CA CYS A 105 23.97 -28.07 -18.38
C CYS A 105 22.82 -29.09 -18.44
N TYR A 106 23.15 -30.36 -18.22
CA TYR A 106 22.23 -31.50 -18.30
C TYR A 106 22.08 -32.21 -16.97
N CYS A 107 22.51 -31.62 -15.85
CA CYS A 107 22.32 -32.21 -14.53
C CYS A 107 20.82 -32.32 -14.21
N THR A 108 20.43 -33.49 -13.67
CA THR A 108 19.06 -33.67 -13.19
C THR A 108 18.88 -33.06 -11.79
N SER A 109 17.63 -32.91 -11.35
CA SER A 109 17.33 -32.40 -10.00
C SER A 109 17.91 -33.32 -8.93
N GLU A 110 17.81 -34.66 -9.15
CA GLU A 110 18.29 -35.67 -8.24
C GLU A 110 19.83 -35.62 -8.07
N GLU A 111 20.56 -35.40 -9.18
CA GLU A 111 22.01 -35.22 -9.14
C GLU A 111 22.41 -33.98 -8.36
N LEU A 112 21.68 -32.88 -8.54
CA LEU A 112 21.97 -31.63 -7.84
C LEU A 112 21.59 -31.71 -6.35
N ASP A 113 20.53 -32.40 -6.01
CA ASP A 113 20.13 -32.61 -4.61
C ASP A 113 21.10 -33.54 -3.89
N ALA A 114 21.56 -34.64 -4.54
CA ALA A 114 22.59 -35.49 -4.00
C ALA A 114 23.90 -34.74 -3.72
N LEU A 115 24.32 -33.87 -4.66
CA LEU A 115 25.50 -33.02 -4.48
C LEU A 115 25.35 -32.08 -3.27
N ARG A 116 24.19 -31.44 -3.12
CA ARG A 116 23.90 -30.56 -1.99
C ARG A 116 23.95 -31.26 -0.65
N GLU A 117 23.38 -32.48 -0.59
CA GLU A 117 23.38 -33.28 0.64
C GLU A 117 24.78 -33.76 0.99
N GLU A 118 25.59 -34.11 0.00
CA GLU A 118 27.00 -34.47 0.22
C GLU A 118 27.81 -33.31 0.79
N GLN A 119 27.65 -32.10 0.20
CA GLN A 119 28.32 -30.88 0.66
C GLN A 119 27.90 -30.51 2.07
N LYS A 120 26.60 -30.58 2.39
CA LYS A 120 26.10 -30.34 3.75
C LYS A 120 26.71 -31.30 4.77
N LYS A 121 26.82 -32.59 4.43
CA LYS A 121 27.47 -33.61 5.31
C LYS A 121 28.94 -33.31 5.59
N LYS A 122 29.60 -32.63 4.63
CA LYS A 122 31.00 -32.18 4.77
C LYS A 122 31.13 -30.85 5.48
N GLY A 123 30.00 -30.15 5.84
CA GLY A 123 29.99 -28.82 6.42
C GLY A 123 30.29 -27.69 5.42
N GLU A 124 30.21 -28.00 4.13
CA GLU A 124 30.43 -27.03 3.05
C GLU A 124 29.14 -26.27 2.72
N VAL A 125 29.28 -25.04 2.26
CA VAL A 125 28.14 -24.28 1.69
C VAL A 125 27.75 -24.92 0.36
N PRO A 126 26.49 -25.35 0.16
CA PRO A 126 26.05 -25.95 -1.09
C PRO A 126 26.27 -25.05 -2.30
N HIS A 127 26.98 -25.54 -3.29
CA HIS A 127 27.27 -24.85 -4.55
C HIS A 127 27.28 -25.81 -5.73
N TYR A 128 27.13 -25.31 -6.93
CA TYR A 128 27.25 -26.12 -8.14
C TYR A 128 28.70 -26.37 -8.47
N ASN A 129 29.07 -27.64 -8.66
CA ASN A 129 30.47 -28.09 -8.85
C ASN A 129 31.02 -27.90 -10.28
N GLY A 130 30.25 -27.32 -11.19
CA GLY A 130 30.70 -27.12 -12.57
C GLY A 130 30.72 -28.36 -13.45
N LYS A 131 30.06 -29.47 -13.06
CA LYS A 131 30.08 -30.78 -13.76
C LYS A 131 29.93 -30.69 -15.28
N CYS A 132 29.04 -29.82 -15.77
CA CYS A 132 28.78 -29.68 -17.20
C CYS A 132 29.56 -28.54 -17.87
N ARG A 133 30.44 -27.84 -17.16
CA ARG A 133 31.10 -26.61 -17.62
C ARG A 133 31.99 -26.81 -18.86
N ASN A 134 32.56 -27.99 -18.98
CA ASN A 134 33.57 -28.32 -20.04
C ASN A 134 33.14 -29.53 -20.88
N LEU A 135 31.84 -29.84 -20.97
CA LEU A 135 31.34 -30.92 -21.81
C LEU A 135 31.64 -30.66 -23.28
N THR A 136 32.23 -31.68 -23.94
CA THR A 136 32.39 -31.68 -25.40
C THR A 136 31.07 -31.81 -26.13
N ALA A 137 31.03 -31.43 -27.40
CA ALA A 137 29.82 -31.59 -28.22
C ALA A 137 29.32 -33.03 -28.25
N ALA A 138 30.21 -34.02 -28.28
CA ALA A 138 29.85 -35.44 -28.27
C ALA A 138 29.20 -35.87 -26.94
N GLU A 139 29.69 -35.38 -25.80
CA GLU A 139 29.12 -35.67 -24.48
C GLU A 139 27.76 -34.99 -24.32
N GLN A 140 27.61 -33.75 -24.80
CA GLN A 140 26.31 -33.04 -24.81
C GLN A 140 25.27 -33.80 -25.62
N GLU A 141 25.66 -34.29 -26.81
CA GLU A 141 24.78 -35.05 -27.69
C GLU A 141 24.36 -36.39 -27.08
N LYS A 142 25.30 -37.08 -26.38
CA LYS A 142 24.99 -38.27 -25.60
C LYS A 142 23.94 -38.03 -24.53
N LEU A 143 24.12 -36.96 -23.73
CA LEU A 143 23.20 -36.63 -22.66
C LEU A 143 21.80 -36.23 -23.19
N LYS A 144 21.75 -35.56 -24.35
CA LYS A 144 20.49 -35.29 -25.05
C LYS A 144 19.78 -36.58 -25.49
N LYS A 145 20.52 -37.54 -26.06
CA LYS A 145 19.97 -38.84 -26.44
C LYS A 145 19.45 -39.64 -25.26
N GLU A 146 20.03 -39.46 -24.07
CA GLU A 146 19.53 -39.99 -22.81
C GLU A 146 18.24 -39.32 -22.32
N GLY A 147 17.69 -38.31 -23.03
CA GLY A 147 16.47 -37.60 -22.70
C GLY A 147 16.64 -36.54 -21.61
N ARG A 148 17.86 -36.14 -21.28
CA ARG A 148 18.13 -35.13 -20.27
C ARG A 148 17.70 -33.73 -20.75
N LYS A 149 17.01 -33.00 -19.89
CA LYS A 149 16.60 -31.64 -20.18
C LYS A 149 17.79 -30.66 -20.08
N GLU A 150 17.88 -29.78 -21.06
CA GLU A 150 18.91 -28.75 -21.12
C GLU A 150 18.47 -27.51 -20.34
N VAL A 151 19.37 -26.98 -19.51
CA VAL A 151 19.31 -25.61 -18.96
C VAL A 151 20.59 -24.88 -19.34
N ILE A 152 20.54 -23.53 -19.39
CA ILE A 152 21.76 -22.75 -19.64
C ILE A 152 22.21 -22.13 -18.32
N ARG A 153 23.50 -22.33 -18.00
CA ARG A 153 24.17 -21.69 -16.86
C ARG A 153 25.09 -20.57 -17.32
N PHE A 154 25.08 -19.50 -16.55
CA PHE A 154 26.11 -18.48 -16.62
C PHE A 154 27.41 -19.01 -16.04
N LYS A 155 28.53 -18.77 -16.74
CA LYS A 155 29.86 -19.21 -16.31
C LYS A 155 30.47 -18.15 -15.41
N TRP A 156 30.45 -18.40 -14.11
CA TRP A 156 31.05 -17.50 -13.14
C TRP A 156 32.58 -17.56 -13.22
N ILE A 157 33.24 -16.47 -13.62
CA ILE A 157 34.69 -16.46 -13.89
C ILE A 157 35.42 -15.48 -12.96
N THR A 158 34.75 -14.48 -12.45
CA THR A 158 35.37 -13.37 -11.71
C THR A 158 35.15 -13.47 -10.22
N PRO A 159 36.11 -13.06 -9.37
CA PRO A 159 35.85 -12.86 -7.97
C PRO A 159 34.73 -11.82 -7.79
N VAL A 160 33.91 -12.02 -6.76
CA VAL A 160 32.85 -11.05 -6.44
C VAL A 160 33.50 -9.73 -6.05
N ARG A 161 33.13 -8.67 -6.77
CA ARG A 161 33.61 -7.33 -6.46
C ARG A 161 32.60 -6.58 -5.60
N PRO A 162 33.05 -5.73 -4.68
CA PRO A 162 32.18 -4.78 -4.02
C PRO A 162 31.45 -3.93 -5.04
N PHE A 163 30.22 -3.54 -4.72
CA PHE A 163 29.53 -2.52 -5.49
C PHE A 163 29.06 -1.36 -4.61
N LYS A 164 28.94 -0.18 -5.19
CA LYS A 164 28.46 1.01 -4.50
C LYS A 164 26.94 1.08 -4.63
N ASP A 165 26.27 1.00 -3.49
CA ASP A 165 24.81 1.25 -3.37
C ASP A 165 24.58 2.72 -2.96
N LEU A 166 23.55 3.36 -3.54
CA LEU A 166 23.27 4.77 -3.26
C LEU A 166 22.71 5.02 -1.84
N ILE A 167 22.20 3.95 -1.18
CA ILE A 167 21.62 4.05 0.17
C ILE A 167 22.54 3.43 1.22
N HIS A 168 23.13 2.27 0.94
CA HIS A 168 23.95 1.51 1.88
C HIS A 168 25.46 1.81 1.77
N GLY A 169 25.89 2.54 0.74
CA GLY A 169 27.32 2.75 0.47
C GLY A 169 27.96 1.53 -0.17
N GLU A 170 29.18 1.21 0.21
CA GLU A 170 29.90 0.05 -0.34
C GLU A 170 29.42 -1.25 0.29
N ILE A 171 29.00 -2.21 -0.55
CA ILE A 171 28.53 -3.53 -0.12
C ILE A 171 29.57 -4.57 -0.56
N ASN A 172 30.07 -5.34 0.43
CA ASN A 172 31.06 -6.40 0.26
C ASN A 172 30.40 -7.77 0.41
N PHE A 173 30.93 -8.76 -0.31
CA PHE A 173 30.47 -10.17 -0.26
C PHE A 173 31.65 -11.12 0.02
N ALA A 174 31.36 -12.26 0.62
CA ALA A 174 32.38 -13.29 0.83
C ALA A 174 32.79 -13.93 -0.50
N GLU A 175 34.07 -14.31 -0.64
CA GLU A 175 34.66 -14.79 -1.89
C GLU A 175 33.98 -16.03 -2.50
N HIS A 176 33.40 -16.90 -1.70
CA HIS A 176 32.80 -18.18 -2.15
C HIS A 176 31.27 -18.18 -2.17
N GLN A 177 30.64 -17.00 -2.25
CA GLN A 177 29.19 -16.87 -2.15
C GLN A 177 28.45 -17.14 -3.47
N TYR A 178 29.17 -17.20 -4.61
CA TYR A 178 28.56 -17.29 -5.94
C TYR A 178 29.23 -18.38 -6.79
N ASP A 179 28.38 -19.09 -7.55
CA ASP A 179 28.72 -20.18 -8.46
C ASP A 179 28.04 -20.00 -9.82
N ASP A 180 28.23 -20.95 -10.72
CA ASP A 180 27.54 -20.99 -12.00
C ASP A 180 26.04 -21.19 -11.80
N PHE A 181 25.26 -20.17 -12.09
CA PHE A 181 23.80 -20.18 -11.88
C PHE A 181 23.01 -20.28 -13.19
N VAL A 182 21.81 -20.85 -13.11
CA VAL A 182 20.93 -21.00 -14.27
C VAL A 182 20.44 -19.62 -14.74
N ILE A 183 20.57 -19.32 -16.04
CA ILE A 183 20.05 -18.12 -16.68
C ILE A 183 18.89 -18.40 -17.63
N MET A 184 18.78 -19.65 -18.15
CA MET A 184 17.65 -20.09 -18.95
C MET A 184 17.22 -21.47 -18.47
N LYS A 185 15.92 -21.64 -18.18
CA LYS A 185 15.33 -22.90 -17.73
C LYS A 185 15.08 -23.86 -18.89
N ALA A 186 14.78 -25.11 -18.57
CA ALA A 186 14.51 -26.16 -19.56
C ALA A 186 13.25 -25.93 -20.39
N ASP A 187 12.30 -25.16 -19.89
CA ASP A 187 11.10 -24.73 -20.62
C ASP A 187 11.35 -23.56 -21.59
N GLY A 188 12.58 -23.06 -21.64
CA GLY A 188 12.99 -21.94 -22.45
C GLY A 188 12.64 -20.57 -21.86
N SER A 189 12.20 -20.51 -20.61
CA SER A 189 11.98 -19.24 -19.90
C SER A 189 13.28 -18.75 -19.23
N PRO A 190 13.57 -17.43 -19.25
CA PRO A 190 14.74 -16.87 -18.56
C PRO A 190 14.52 -16.88 -17.04
N THR A 191 15.63 -16.93 -16.30
CA THR A 191 15.57 -16.66 -14.86
C THR A 191 15.60 -15.17 -14.58
N TYR A 192 15.13 -14.78 -13.40
CA TYR A 192 15.01 -13.39 -12.96
C TYR A 192 16.28 -12.55 -13.18
N ASN A 193 17.45 -13.05 -12.73
CA ASN A 193 18.68 -12.26 -12.85
C ASN A 193 19.06 -11.97 -14.30
N PHE A 194 18.81 -12.88 -15.22
CA PHE A 194 19.13 -12.68 -16.62
C PHE A 194 18.08 -11.80 -17.32
N SER A 195 16.80 -12.09 -17.16
CA SER A 195 15.75 -11.27 -17.80
C SER A 195 15.77 -9.83 -17.33
N CYS A 196 15.96 -9.61 -16.01
CA CYS A 196 16.04 -8.28 -15.43
C CYS A 196 17.17 -7.45 -16.05
N VAL A 197 18.38 -8.04 -16.19
CA VAL A 197 19.54 -7.34 -16.80
C VAL A 197 19.27 -6.98 -18.26
N VAL A 198 18.79 -7.93 -19.06
CA VAL A 198 18.50 -7.69 -20.48
C VAL A 198 17.42 -6.63 -20.64
N ASP A 199 16.37 -6.69 -19.82
CA ASP A 199 15.27 -5.73 -19.90
C ASP A 199 15.68 -4.35 -19.40
N ASP A 200 16.40 -4.26 -18.28
CA ASP A 200 16.90 -2.99 -17.77
C ASP A 200 17.85 -2.32 -18.78
N HIS A 201 18.75 -3.09 -19.44
CA HIS A 201 19.61 -2.55 -20.46
C HIS A 201 18.83 -2.08 -21.70
N THR A 202 17.94 -2.91 -22.25
CA THR A 202 17.19 -2.60 -23.48
C THR A 202 16.11 -1.54 -23.27
N MET A 203 15.70 -1.27 -22.03
CA MET A 203 14.83 -0.15 -21.65
C MET A 203 15.62 1.07 -21.17
N GLU A 204 16.95 1.04 -21.28
CA GLU A 204 17.86 2.14 -20.92
C GLU A 204 17.71 2.60 -19.46
N ILE A 205 17.48 1.66 -18.54
CA ILE A 205 17.35 1.96 -17.11
C ILE A 205 18.68 2.45 -16.56
N THR A 206 18.65 3.61 -15.93
CA THR A 206 19.85 4.27 -15.36
C THR A 206 20.00 4.00 -13.87
N HIS A 207 18.89 3.80 -13.17
CA HIS A 207 18.87 3.55 -11.72
C HIS A 207 17.91 2.42 -11.41
N VAL A 208 18.38 1.44 -10.63
CA VAL A 208 17.61 0.30 -10.12
C VAL A 208 17.32 0.54 -8.65
N ILE A 209 16.12 1.07 -8.36
CA ILE A 209 15.63 1.31 -7.01
C ILE A 209 14.67 0.17 -6.66
N ARG A 210 15.01 -0.65 -5.62
CA ARG A 210 14.26 -1.86 -5.25
C ARG A 210 14.45 -2.24 -3.79
N GLY A 211 13.77 -3.27 -3.30
CA GLY A 211 13.91 -3.74 -1.91
C GLY A 211 15.26 -4.39 -1.60
N ASP A 212 15.66 -4.35 -0.33
CA ASP A 212 16.90 -4.95 0.20
C ASP A 212 17.01 -6.45 -0.04
N ASP A 213 15.89 -7.14 -0.16
CA ASP A 213 15.84 -8.58 -0.46
C ASP A 213 16.47 -8.95 -1.80
N HIS A 214 16.78 -7.96 -2.63
CA HIS A 214 17.49 -8.11 -3.89
C HIS A 214 18.99 -7.81 -3.82
N ILE A 215 19.55 -7.41 -2.69
CA ILE A 215 20.99 -7.10 -2.56
C ILE A 215 21.86 -8.28 -3.04
N THR A 216 21.51 -9.51 -2.63
CA THR A 216 22.25 -10.72 -3.02
C THR A 216 22.12 -11.10 -4.50
N ASN A 217 21.18 -10.53 -5.23
CA ASN A 217 21.04 -10.69 -6.68
C ASN A 217 21.98 -9.75 -7.45
N THR A 218 22.34 -8.63 -6.87
CA THR A 218 23.08 -7.56 -7.55
C THR A 218 24.42 -8.01 -8.11
N PRO A 219 25.27 -8.77 -7.41
CA PRO A 219 26.53 -9.27 -7.99
C PRO A 219 26.32 -10.19 -9.20
N ARG A 220 25.28 -11.05 -9.18
CA ARG A 220 24.94 -11.89 -10.35
C ARG A 220 24.53 -11.04 -11.55
N GLN A 221 23.78 -9.98 -11.31
CA GLN A 221 23.34 -9.08 -12.36
C GLN A 221 24.51 -8.25 -12.90
N ILE A 222 25.38 -7.74 -12.06
CA ILE A 222 26.60 -7.02 -12.48
C ILE A 222 27.48 -7.93 -13.36
N ALA A 223 27.69 -9.18 -12.96
CA ALA A 223 28.46 -10.13 -13.75
C ALA A 223 27.83 -10.38 -15.14
N ILE A 224 26.50 -10.43 -15.25
CA ILE A 224 25.81 -10.54 -16.54
C ILE A 224 25.98 -9.26 -17.36
N TYR A 225 25.85 -8.04 -16.76
CA TYR A 225 26.12 -6.79 -17.45
C TYR A 225 27.52 -6.76 -18.04
N GLU A 226 28.54 -7.06 -17.25
CA GLU A 226 29.94 -7.10 -17.69
C GLU A 226 30.16 -8.14 -18.79
N ALA A 227 29.58 -9.34 -18.63
CA ALA A 227 29.68 -10.39 -19.63
C ALA A 227 29.07 -10.03 -20.97
N LEU A 228 27.99 -9.26 -20.98
CA LEU A 228 27.35 -8.76 -22.19
C LEU A 228 28.03 -7.50 -22.76
N GLY A 229 28.98 -6.91 -22.04
CA GLY A 229 29.62 -5.64 -22.40
C GLY A 229 28.71 -4.44 -22.15
N PHE A 230 27.78 -4.55 -21.20
CA PHE A 230 26.88 -3.47 -20.81
C PHE A 230 27.42 -2.71 -19.59
N SER A 231 27.15 -1.43 -19.53
CA SER A 231 27.39 -0.64 -18.30
C SER A 231 26.26 -0.92 -17.29
N PRO A 232 26.57 -1.37 -16.07
CA PRO A 232 25.55 -1.53 -15.03
C PRO A 232 24.88 -0.19 -14.68
N PRO A 233 23.58 -0.20 -14.33
CA PRO A 233 22.92 0.98 -13.77
C PRO A 233 23.42 1.27 -12.35
N GLN A 234 23.05 2.42 -11.79
CA GLN A 234 23.24 2.69 -10.38
C GLN A 234 22.20 1.92 -9.56
N PHE A 235 22.61 1.35 -8.41
CA PHE A 235 21.74 0.57 -7.55
C PHE A 235 21.41 1.35 -6.28
N ALA A 236 20.15 1.23 -5.84
CA ALA A 236 19.64 1.75 -4.58
C ALA A 236 18.71 0.72 -3.95
N HIS A 237 19.13 0.12 -2.84
CA HIS A 237 18.34 -0.88 -2.14
C HIS A 237 17.63 -0.26 -0.95
N ILE A 238 16.28 -0.32 -0.96
CA ILE A 238 15.43 0.30 0.06
C ILE A 238 15.23 -0.71 1.20
N PRO A 239 15.53 -0.34 2.47
CA PRO A 239 15.36 -1.23 3.61
C PRO A 239 13.94 -1.75 3.78
N LEU A 240 13.78 -2.86 4.48
CA LEU A 240 12.48 -3.51 4.69
C LEU A 240 11.55 -2.63 5.54
N ILE A 241 10.25 -2.87 5.41
CA ILE A 241 9.23 -2.37 6.33
C ILE A 241 8.91 -3.50 7.31
N LEU A 242 8.96 -3.16 8.59
CA LEU A 242 8.67 -4.07 9.70
C LEU A 242 7.31 -3.73 10.32
N GLY A 243 6.67 -4.73 10.92
CA GLY A 243 5.54 -4.54 11.81
C GLY A 243 5.96 -3.95 13.16
N SER A 244 5.00 -3.68 14.04
CA SER A 244 5.24 -3.19 15.40
C SER A 244 6.05 -4.16 16.25
N ASP A 245 5.98 -5.46 15.96
CA ASP A 245 6.76 -6.54 16.60
C ASP A 245 8.16 -6.70 16.02
N LYS A 246 8.59 -5.79 15.14
CA LYS A 246 9.88 -5.82 14.42
C LYS A 246 10.08 -7.02 13.50
N SER A 247 9.07 -7.84 13.25
CA SER A 247 9.09 -8.85 12.19
C SER A 247 8.78 -8.21 10.84
N ARG A 248 9.05 -8.93 9.74
CA ARG A 248 8.68 -8.46 8.39
C ARG A 248 7.19 -8.17 8.33
N LEU A 249 6.83 -7.00 7.79
CA LEU A 249 5.43 -6.58 7.64
C LEU A 249 4.61 -7.65 6.91
N SER A 250 3.48 -8.06 7.47
CA SER A 250 2.62 -9.13 6.97
C SER A 250 1.15 -8.83 7.22
N LYS A 251 0.24 -9.64 6.66
CA LYS A 251 -1.22 -9.48 6.84
C LYS A 251 -1.65 -9.35 8.30
N ARG A 252 -1.01 -10.06 9.23
CA ARG A 252 -1.31 -9.97 10.69
C ARG A 252 -1.02 -8.60 11.30
N HIS A 253 -0.22 -7.76 10.63
CA HIS A 253 0.11 -6.41 11.03
C HIS A 253 -0.77 -5.35 10.34
N GLY A 254 -1.87 -5.77 9.70
CA GLY A 254 -2.71 -4.88 8.89
C GLY A 254 -2.10 -4.52 7.53
N ALA A 255 -1.02 -5.20 7.11
CA ALA A 255 -0.48 -5.02 5.77
C ALA A 255 -1.36 -5.74 4.75
N VAL A 256 -2.35 -5.06 4.31
CA VAL A 256 -3.26 -5.45 3.24
C VAL A 256 -2.81 -4.88 1.89
N GLY A 257 -3.49 -5.23 0.83
CA GLY A 257 -3.28 -4.58 -0.46
C GLY A 257 -3.62 -3.09 -0.41
N VAL A 258 -2.99 -2.30 -1.26
CA VAL A 258 -3.22 -0.85 -1.34
C VAL A 258 -4.71 -0.51 -1.50
N LEU A 259 -5.46 -1.27 -2.28
CA LEU A 259 -6.89 -1.03 -2.49
C LEU A 259 -7.76 -1.31 -1.25
N GLU A 260 -7.27 -2.05 -0.27
CA GLU A 260 -7.99 -2.20 1.00
C GLU A 260 -7.98 -0.89 1.80
N TYR A 261 -6.87 -0.13 1.79
CA TYR A 261 -6.85 1.22 2.37
C TYR A 261 -7.85 2.14 1.68
N LYS A 262 -8.00 2.03 0.34
CA LYS A 262 -9.06 2.74 -0.37
C LYS A 262 -10.43 2.36 0.19
N LYS A 263 -10.75 1.08 0.34
CA LYS A 263 -12.03 0.62 0.90
C LYS A 263 -12.25 1.10 2.34
N GLU A 264 -11.21 1.15 3.16
CA GLU A 264 -11.26 1.70 4.52
C GLU A 264 -11.43 3.25 4.53
N GLY A 265 -11.41 3.90 3.37
CA GLY A 265 -11.64 5.34 3.24
C GLY A 265 -10.43 6.22 3.53
N TYR A 266 -9.22 5.71 3.26
CA TYR A 266 -8.02 6.55 3.22
C TYR A 266 -7.94 7.32 1.91
N LEU A 267 -7.42 8.54 1.98
CA LEU A 267 -7.12 9.34 0.81
C LEU A 267 -5.79 8.90 0.18
N PRO A 268 -5.68 8.88 -1.15
CA PRO A 268 -4.45 8.49 -1.83
C PRO A 268 -3.27 9.40 -1.48
N GLU A 269 -3.49 10.70 -1.32
CA GLU A 269 -2.46 11.67 -0.93
C GLU A 269 -1.92 11.41 0.49
N ALA A 270 -2.80 11.06 1.41
CA ALA A 270 -2.41 10.72 2.78
C ALA A 270 -1.59 9.44 2.82
N LEU A 271 -2.00 8.41 2.09
CA LEU A 271 -1.25 7.15 1.99
C LEU A 271 0.10 7.37 1.29
N MET A 272 0.14 8.14 0.20
CA MET A 272 1.38 8.50 -0.51
C MET A 272 2.36 9.20 0.44
N ASN A 273 1.92 10.22 1.17
CA ASN A 273 2.75 10.94 2.11
C ASN A 273 3.24 10.04 3.25
N PHE A 274 2.35 9.24 3.83
CA PHE A 274 2.73 8.29 4.89
C PHE A 274 3.78 7.28 4.41
N ILE A 275 3.57 6.67 3.24
CA ILE A 275 4.51 5.69 2.66
C ILE A 275 5.85 6.34 2.33
N SER A 276 5.87 7.61 1.89
CA SER A 276 7.12 8.32 1.61
C SER A 276 7.99 8.46 2.87
N LEU A 277 7.38 8.66 4.03
CA LEU A 277 8.07 8.78 5.31
C LEU A 277 8.52 7.43 5.91
N LEU A 278 8.14 6.32 5.30
CA LEU A 278 8.63 4.99 5.69
C LEU A 278 10.06 4.77 5.17
N GLY A 279 11.03 5.31 5.87
CA GLY A 279 12.45 5.19 5.55
C GLY A 279 13.02 6.34 4.72
N TRP A 280 12.30 7.45 4.59
CA TRP A 280 12.83 8.69 4.02
C TRP A 280 12.48 9.89 4.91
N SER A 281 13.34 10.93 4.91
CA SER A 281 13.14 12.16 5.69
C SER A 281 13.23 13.39 4.81
N PRO A 282 12.27 14.33 4.88
CA PRO A 282 12.28 15.57 4.12
C PRO A 282 13.37 16.56 4.60
N THR A 283 13.86 16.39 5.83
CA THR A 283 14.94 17.23 6.38
C THR A 283 16.21 16.42 6.54
N PRO A 284 17.41 17.03 6.35
CA PRO A 284 18.66 16.40 6.74
C PRO A 284 18.60 15.97 8.21
N THR A 285 19.09 14.76 8.52
CA THR A 285 19.08 14.13 9.84
C THR A 285 19.87 14.86 10.92
N ALA A 286 20.31 16.09 10.69
CA ALA A 286 20.87 16.97 11.70
C ALA A 286 19.77 17.24 12.76
N ARG A 287 19.84 16.53 13.88
CA ARG A 287 19.05 16.80 15.09
C ARG A 287 19.11 18.29 15.40
N ARG A 288 18.02 19.01 15.23
CA ARG A 288 17.87 20.29 15.89
C ARG A 288 17.68 20.00 17.39
N PRO A 289 18.59 20.43 18.27
CA PRO A 289 18.34 20.34 19.70
C PRO A 289 17.13 21.20 20.04
N GLY A 290 16.09 20.62 20.59
CA GLY A 290 14.93 21.34 21.15
C GLY A 290 13.67 21.45 20.27
N GLY A 291 13.58 20.78 19.12
CA GLY A 291 12.34 20.72 18.34
C GLY A 291 11.35 19.70 18.92
N SER A 292 10.17 20.16 19.32
CA SER A 292 9.06 19.30 19.73
C SER A 292 8.69 18.32 18.61
N PRO A 293 8.42 17.03 18.91
CA PRO A 293 7.88 16.11 17.91
C PRO A 293 6.46 16.56 17.55
N GLY A 294 6.21 16.81 16.27
CA GLY A 294 4.84 16.96 15.79
C GLY A 294 4.48 18.26 15.07
N THR A 295 5.42 19.01 14.55
CA THR A 295 5.08 20.18 13.74
C THR A 295 5.10 19.87 12.26
N ASN A 296 4.05 20.23 11.57
CA ASN A 296 3.76 20.49 10.12
C ASN A 296 4.73 20.01 8.99
N GLN A 297 5.91 19.49 9.29
CA GLN A 297 6.88 18.99 8.30
C GLN A 297 6.57 17.56 7.82
N GLU A 298 5.67 16.85 8.47
CA GLU A 298 5.30 15.48 8.09
C GLU A 298 4.11 15.43 7.11
N ILE A 299 3.31 16.50 7.05
CA ILE A 299 2.21 16.63 6.09
C ILE A 299 2.72 17.40 4.88
N MET A 300 2.80 16.74 3.75
CA MET A 300 3.42 17.27 2.53
C MET A 300 2.51 17.02 1.33
N SER A 301 2.31 18.03 0.50
CA SER A 301 1.63 17.85 -0.78
C SER A 301 2.44 16.97 -1.74
N LYS A 302 1.81 16.46 -2.77
CA LYS A 302 2.46 15.68 -3.85
C LYS A 302 3.61 16.47 -4.49
N GLU A 303 3.41 17.76 -4.73
CA GLU A 303 4.40 18.68 -5.32
C GLU A 303 5.58 18.89 -4.37
N GLU A 304 5.33 18.99 -3.07
CA GLU A 304 6.40 19.10 -2.07
C GLU A 304 7.21 17.80 -1.98
N LEU A 305 6.55 16.64 -2.01
CA LEU A 305 7.24 15.35 -2.05
C LEU A 305 8.14 15.25 -3.28
N ILE A 306 7.62 15.58 -4.47
CA ILE A 306 8.42 15.58 -5.71
C ILE A 306 9.62 16.54 -5.60
N ARG A 307 9.41 17.75 -5.11
CA ARG A 307 10.46 18.78 -5.02
C ARG A 307 11.57 18.38 -4.05
N THR A 308 11.24 17.71 -2.96
CA THR A 308 12.16 17.45 -1.85
C THR A 308 12.77 16.06 -1.84
N PHE A 309 12.21 15.12 -2.61
CA PHE A 309 12.67 13.73 -2.61
C PHE A 309 14.10 13.60 -3.14
N SER A 310 14.93 12.85 -2.43
CA SER A 310 16.25 12.43 -2.91
C SER A 310 16.63 11.08 -2.29
N LEU A 311 17.46 10.29 -2.99
CA LEU A 311 17.92 8.98 -2.52
C LEU A 311 18.90 9.09 -1.35
N GLU A 312 19.67 10.18 -1.27
CA GLU A 312 20.64 10.44 -0.19
C GLU A 312 19.95 10.63 1.17
N ARG A 313 18.65 10.90 1.16
CA ARG A 313 17.83 11.04 2.38
C ARG A 313 17.07 9.79 2.75
N VAL A 314 17.22 8.72 1.97
CA VAL A 314 16.69 7.41 2.33
C VAL A 314 17.54 6.83 3.45
N ILE A 315 16.87 6.43 4.54
CA ILE A 315 17.51 5.91 5.74
C ILE A 315 17.84 4.43 5.51
N SER A 316 19.10 4.06 5.68
CA SER A 316 19.60 2.68 5.49
C SER A 316 19.16 1.68 6.58
N ARG A 317 18.14 2.01 7.37
CA ARG A 317 17.59 1.16 8.44
C ARG A 317 16.12 0.85 8.14
N ASN A 318 15.68 -0.32 8.60
CA ASN A 318 14.30 -0.75 8.47
C ASN A 318 13.33 0.26 9.09
N ALA A 319 12.24 0.55 8.36
CA ALA A 319 11.16 1.40 8.85
C ALA A 319 10.09 0.56 9.54
N VAL A 320 9.43 1.11 10.55
CA VAL A 320 8.30 0.45 11.24
C VAL A 320 6.99 1.04 10.76
N PHE A 321 6.07 0.18 10.34
CA PHE A 321 4.71 0.58 9.98
C PHE A 321 3.92 0.91 11.24
N ASN A 322 3.35 2.12 11.32
CA ASN A 322 2.51 2.57 12.42
C ASN A 322 1.15 3.00 11.88
N LYS A 323 0.12 2.19 12.12
CA LYS A 323 -1.25 2.47 11.66
C LYS A 323 -1.84 3.72 12.31
N GLU A 324 -1.57 3.97 13.59
CA GLU A 324 -2.07 5.15 14.29
C GLU A 324 -1.57 6.45 13.67
N LYS A 325 -0.29 6.45 13.22
CA LYS A 325 0.29 7.57 12.49
C LYS A 325 -0.39 7.76 11.13
N LEU A 326 -0.67 6.67 10.40
CA LEU A 326 -1.42 6.73 9.14
C LEU A 326 -2.83 7.30 9.36
N ASP A 327 -3.54 6.82 10.38
CA ASP A 327 -4.88 7.29 10.75
C ASP A 327 -4.86 8.79 11.09
N TRP A 328 -3.87 9.22 11.88
CA TRP A 328 -3.68 10.64 12.20
C TRP A 328 -3.41 11.47 10.94
N MET A 329 -2.49 11.05 10.10
CA MET A 329 -2.17 11.77 8.85
C MET A 329 -3.40 11.88 7.96
N ASN A 330 -4.11 10.78 7.73
CA ASN A 330 -5.33 10.79 6.93
C ASN A 330 -6.39 11.74 7.50
N GLY A 331 -6.57 11.75 8.82
CA GLY A 331 -7.45 12.69 9.49
C GLY A 331 -7.05 14.17 9.28
N VAL A 332 -5.75 14.47 9.16
CA VAL A 332 -5.28 15.83 8.83
C VAL A 332 -5.65 16.18 7.38
N TYR A 333 -5.41 15.28 6.42
CA TYR A 333 -5.79 15.51 5.02
C TYR A 333 -7.30 15.70 4.86
N LEU A 334 -8.11 14.84 5.50
CA LEU A 334 -9.59 14.98 5.47
C LEU A 334 -10.05 16.34 6.00
N LYS A 335 -9.43 16.85 7.07
CA LYS A 335 -9.76 18.16 7.64
C LYS A 335 -9.40 19.34 6.74
N THR A 336 -8.38 19.21 5.91
CA THR A 336 -7.91 20.28 5.02
C THR A 336 -8.66 20.34 3.70
N LEU A 337 -9.31 19.24 3.28
CA LEU A 337 -10.11 19.24 2.05
C LEU A 337 -11.29 20.19 2.15
N PRO A 338 -11.66 20.91 1.08
CA PRO A 338 -12.97 21.60 0.99
C PRO A 338 -14.11 20.59 1.23
N THR A 339 -15.20 21.05 1.86
CA THR A 339 -16.34 20.18 2.22
C THR A 339 -16.97 19.53 0.99
N GLU A 340 -17.05 20.27 -0.13
CA GLU A 340 -17.55 19.78 -1.41
C GLU A 340 -16.72 18.61 -1.95
N LYS A 341 -15.39 18.76 -1.93
CA LYS A 341 -14.48 17.68 -2.37
C LYS A 341 -14.57 16.48 -1.45
N LEU A 342 -14.64 16.69 -0.13
CA LEU A 342 -14.82 15.61 0.81
C LEU A 342 -16.12 14.85 0.57
N LEU A 343 -17.20 15.56 0.22
CA LEU A 343 -18.46 14.94 -0.17
C LEU A 343 -18.30 14.10 -1.46
N GLU A 344 -17.61 14.62 -2.46
CA GLU A 344 -17.33 13.87 -3.71
C GLU A 344 -16.60 12.55 -3.42
N GLU A 345 -15.58 12.58 -2.56
CA GLU A 345 -14.84 11.39 -2.14
C GLU A 345 -15.71 10.42 -1.29
N LEU A 346 -16.66 10.91 -0.52
CA LEU A 346 -17.56 10.13 0.31
C LEU A 346 -18.68 9.45 -0.49
N MET A 347 -19.12 10.06 -1.61
CA MET A 347 -20.27 9.59 -2.40
C MET A 347 -20.23 8.12 -2.80
N PRO A 348 -19.09 7.53 -3.25
CA PRO A 348 -19.00 6.12 -3.56
C PRO A 348 -19.33 5.22 -2.37
N TYR A 349 -18.84 5.55 -1.18
CA TYR A 349 -19.06 4.78 0.05
C TYR A 349 -20.52 4.83 0.50
N LEU A 350 -21.17 5.99 0.41
CA LEU A 350 -22.61 6.13 0.72
C LEU A 350 -23.49 5.33 -0.26
N LYS A 351 -23.10 5.26 -1.54
CA LYS A 351 -23.78 4.45 -2.56
C LYS A 351 -23.62 2.96 -2.28
N GLU A 352 -22.40 2.52 -1.99
CA GLU A 352 -22.09 1.11 -1.68
C GLU A 352 -22.83 0.65 -0.42
N ALA A 353 -22.96 1.51 0.59
CA ALA A 353 -23.73 1.27 1.79
C ALA A 353 -25.27 1.30 1.56
N GLY A 354 -25.74 1.68 0.38
CA GLY A 354 -27.15 1.81 0.06
C GLY A 354 -27.85 2.99 0.73
N PHE A 355 -27.09 3.95 1.25
CA PHE A 355 -27.65 5.11 1.99
C PHE A 355 -28.20 6.18 1.08
N ILE A 356 -27.76 6.27 -0.16
CA ILE A 356 -28.20 7.25 -1.13
C ILE A 356 -28.63 6.60 -2.44
N LYS A 357 -29.68 7.19 -3.06
CA LYS A 357 -30.19 6.84 -4.38
C LYS A 357 -29.78 7.90 -5.41
N ASP A 358 -30.32 7.84 -6.62
CA ASP A 358 -29.88 8.66 -7.78
C ASP A 358 -29.95 10.18 -7.59
N LYS A 359 -30.79 10.69 -6.68
CA LYS A 359 -30.90 12.12 -6.37
C LYS A 359 -30.82 12.36 -4.86
N PRO A 360 -29.61 12.33 -4.26
CA PRO A 360 -29.45 12.59 -2.85
C PRO A 360 -29.65 14.07 -2.53
N ASP A 361 -30.15 14.38 -1.33
CA ASP A 361 -30.17 15.73 -0.79
C ASP A 361 -28.75 16.22 -0.49
N LYS A 362 -28.18 16.95 -1.44
CA LYS A 362 -26.80 17.46 -1.34
C LYS A 362 -26.63 18.41 -0.16
N ALA A 363 -27.66 19.22 0.18
CA ALA A 363 -27.57 20.16 1.31
C ALA A 363 -27.48 19.40 2.65
N MET A 364 -28.27 18.34 2.81
CA MET A 364 -28.19 17.46 3.97
C MET A 364 -26.83 16.76 4.05
N LEU A 365 -26.33 16.22 2.94
CA LEU A 365 -25.03 15.52 2.92
C LEU A 365 -23.87 16.47 3.25
N MET A 366 -23.91 17.73 2.78
CA MET A 366 -22.91 18.74 3.12
C MET A 366 -22.87 19.00 4.64
N LYS A 367 -24.03 19.15 5.27
CA LYS A 367 -24.12 19.31 6.74
C LYS A 367 -23.59 18.10 7.49
N ILE A 368 -23.87 16.88 7.02
CA ILE A 368 -23.32 15.64 7.59
C ILE A 368 -21.80 15.68 7.52
N VAL A 369 -21.22 15.97 6.34
CA VAL A 369 -19.78 16.07 6.15
C VAL A 369 -19.17 17.12 7.09
N GLU A 370 -19.74 18.30 7.21
CA GLU A 370 -19.24 19.36 8.11
C GLU A 370 -19.18 18.92 9.57
N ILE A 371 -20.19 18.20 10.05
CA ILE A 371 -20.26 17.73 11.44
C ILE A 371 -19.24 16.61 11.70
N TYR A 372 -19.01 15.72 10.72
CA TYR A 372 -18.11 14.58 10.91
C TYR A 372 -16.63 14.89 10.60
N LYS A 373 -16.37 15.79 9.65
CA LYS A 373 -15.03 16.16 9.17
C LYS A 373 -13.98 16.40 10.27
N PRO A 374 -14.28 17.10 11.38
CA PRO A 374 -13.29 17.31 12.45
C PRO A 374 -12.95 16.06 13.26
N ARG A 375 -13.77 15.00 13.18
CA ARG A 375 -13.77 13.86 14.11
C ARG A 375 -13.31 12.54 13.49
N ILE A 376 -13.32 12.47 12.17
CA ILE A 376 -13.01 11.23 11.44
C ILE A 376 -11.52 11.08 11.13
N ARG A 377 -11.11 9.85 10.97
CA ARG A 377 -9.79 9.45 10.47
C ARG A 377 -9.87 8.80 9.10
N THR A 378 -11.02 8.22 8.74
CA THR A 378 -11.29 7.64 7.41
C THR A 378 -12.72 7.98 6.96
N LEU A 379 -12.97 7.92 5.64
CA LEU A 379 -14.30 8.18 5.09
C LEU A 379 -15.33 7.12 5.51
N GLU A 380 -14.89 5.88 5.66
CA GLU A 380 -15.75 4.79 6.12
C GLU A 380 -16.36 5.09 7.50
N GLN A 381 -15.64 5.83 8.36
CA GLN A 381 -16.17 6.24 9.67
C GLN A 381 -17.41 7.14 9.58
N ILE A 382 -17.60 7.88 8.49
CA ILE A 382 -18.87 8.60 8.28
C ILE A 382 -19.97 7.59 8.01
N VAL A 383 -19.72 6.62 7.14
CA VAL A 383 -20.70 5.59 6.76
C VAL A 383 -21.15 4.79 7.98
N SER A 384 -20.20 4.29 8.78
CA SER A 384 -20.49 3.48 9.97
C SER A 384 -21.10 4.27 11.13
N ASN A 385 -20.79 5.56 11.25
CA ASN A 385 -21.26 6.38 12.36
C ASN A 385 -22.51 7.22 12.06
N ALA A 386 -22.80 7.48 10.77
CA ALA A 386 -23.95 8.28 10.34
C ALA A 386 -25.14 7.45 9.83
N ASP A 387 -25.07 6.11 9.90
CA ASP A 387 -26.10 5.17 9.43
C ASP A 387 -27.49 5.54 9.94
N PHE A 388 -27.60 5.95 11.20
CA PHE A 388 -28.87 6.39 11.83
C PHE A 388 -29.53 7.58 11.12
N LEU A 389 -28.78 8.42 10.39
CA LEU A 389 -29.36 9.54 9.64
C LEU A 389 -30.12 9.06 8.38
N PHE A 390 -29.70 7.93 7.81
CA PHE A 390 -30.22 7.39 6.55
C PHE A 390 -31.27 6.29 6.75
N GLN A 391 -31.32 5.68 7.93
CA GLN A 391 -32.22 4.57 8.24
C GLN A 391 -33.45 5.04 9.01
N ASP A 392 -34.60 4.43 8.73
CA ASP A 392 -35.82 4.71 9.52
C ASP A 392 -35.86 3.90 10.81
N LYS A 393 -35.37 2.67 10.77
CA LYS A 393 -35.25 1.79 11.95
C LYS A 393 -33.83 1.86 12.50
N LEU A 394 -33.71 2.19 13.78
CA LEU A 394 -32.40 2.25 14.45
C LEU A 394 -31.93 0.86 14.89
N ASN A 395 -30.62 0.68 14.78
CA ASN A 395 -29.93 -0.42 15.43
C ASN A 395 -29.44 0.07 16.80
N PHE A 396 -30.07 -0.43 17.87
CA PHE A 396 -29.72 -0.04 19.22
C PHE A 396 -28.58 -0.89 19.77
N ASN A 397 -27.56 -0.23 20.32
CA ASN A 397 -26.53 -0.90 21.10
C ASN A 397 -27.13 -1.30 22.46
N GLU A 398 -27.14 -2.60 22.78
CA GLU A 398 -27.76 -3.14 23.98
C GLU A 398 -27.15 -2.56 25.27
N ASP A 399 -25.82 -2.39 25.34
CA ASP A 399 -25.15 -1.82 26.50
C ASP A 399 -25.57 -0.37 26.71
N ALA A 400 -25.67 0.42 25.61
CA ALA A 400 -26.13 1.81 25.69
C ALA A 400 -27.59 1.91 26.14
N VAL A 401 -28.47 1.01 25.67
CA VAL A 401 -29.86 0.92 26.13
C VAL A 401 -29.91 0.63 27.63
N ASN A 402 -29.23 -0.41 28.09
CA ASN A 402 -29.19 -0.80 29.49
C ASN A 402 -28.60 0.29 30.38
N LYS A 403 -27.57 0.96 29.94
CA LYS A 403 -26.87 1.98 30.71
C LYS A 403 -27.62 3.31 30.80
N PHE A 404 -28.30 3.74 29.71
CA PHE A 404 -28.84 5.07 29.62
C PHE A 404 -30.36 5.15 29.44
N LEU A 405 -31.04 4.15 28.84
CA LEU A 405 -32.49 4.21 28.65
C LEU A 405 -33.25 3.56 29.81
N LYS A 406 -32.76 2.46 30.38
CA LYS A 406 -33.39 1.75 31.48
C LYS A 406 -33.12 2.42 32.83
N ARG A 407 -33.60 3.68 32.98
CA ARG A 407 -33.51 4.48 34.20
C ARG A 407 -34.91 5.01 34.51
N ASP A 408 -35.34 4.99 35.77
CA ASP A 408 -36.69 5.34 36.20
C ASP A 408 -37.16 6.74 35.79
N TYR A 409 -36.24 7.68 35.63
CA TYR A 409 -36.55 9.05 35.25
C TYR A 409 -36.73 9.24 33.73
N VAL A 410 -36.24 8.32 32.89
CA VAL A 410 -36.15 8.52 31.42
C VAL A 410 -37.52 8.62 30.75
N PRO A 411 -38.55 7.83 31.12
CA PRO A 411 -39.89 8.01 30.55
C PRO A 411 -40.43 9.42 30.75
N SER A 412 -40.36 9.95 32.00
CA SER A 412 -40.80 11.30 32.32
C SER A 412 -39.97 12.37 31.64
N LEU A 413 -38.66 12.18 31.48
CA LEU A 413 -37.78 13.06 30.73
C LEU A 413 -38.25 13.15 29.26
N PHE A 414 -38.50 12.03 28.62
CA PHE A 414 -38.93 11.96 27.23
C PHE A 414 -40.29 12.63 26.98
N ASP A 415 -41.24 12.51 27.91
CA ASP A 415 -42.50 13.25 27.80
C ASP A 415 -42.32 14.75 27.81
N LYS A 416 -41.45 15.25 28.71
CA LYS A 416 -41.18 16.69 28.82
C LYS A 416 -40.37 17.21 27.61
N VAL A 417 -39.38 16.43 27.14
CA VAL A 417 -38.62 16.82 25.94
C VAL A 417 -39.51 16.82 24.70
N GLU A 418 -40.37 15.84 24.53
CA GLU A 418 -41.34 15.80 23.44
C GLU A 418 -42.22 17.02 23.40
N LYS A 419 -42.84 17.37 24.54
CA LYS A 419 -43.66 18.59 24.66
C LYS A 419 -42.87 19.85 24.34
N LYS A 420 -41.66 20.02 24.92
CA LYS A 420 -40.83 21.21 24.70
C LYS A 420 -40.46 21.38 23.22
N LEU A 421 -40.15 20.26 22.53
CA LEU A 421 -39.81 20.25 21.09
C LEU A 421 -41.05 20.52 20.20
N GLN A 422 -42.24 20.04 20.62
CA GLN A 422 -43.49 20.32 19.90
C GLN A 422 -43.87 21.82 19.94
N ASP A 423 -43.61 22.49 21.06
CA ASP A 423 -43.95 23.89 21.27
C ASP A 423 -42.99 24.86 20.54
N LEU A 424 -41.83 24.40 20.02
CA LEU A 424 -40.88 25.22 19.26
C LEU A 424 -41.49 25.72 17.94
N LYS A 425 -41.47 27.06 17.74
CA LYS A 425 -41.90 27.67 16.49
C LYS A 425 -40.88 27.48 15.37
N GLU A 426 -39.61 27.66 15.69
CA GLU A 426 -38.50 27.41 14.80
C GLU A 426 -37.70 26.19 15.26
N PHE A 427 -37.35 25.30 14.32
CA PHE A 427 -36.62 24.05 14.63
C PHE A 427 -35.25 24.06 13.94
N ASN A 428 -34.31 24.69 14.58
CA ASN A 428 -32.88 24.73 14.18
C ASN A 428 -32.01 24.34 15.39
N PRO A 429 -30.73 23.99 15.18
CA PRO A 429 -29.85 23.54 16.26
C PRO A 429 -29.75 24.48 17.44
N HIS A 430 -29.74 25.80 17.21
CA HIS A 430 -29.62 26.81 18.25
C HIS A 430 -30.87 26.89 19.14
N GLU A 431 -32.05 26.97 18.52
CA GLU A 431 -33.32 27.02 19.25
C GLU A 431 -33.58 25.74 20.03
N VAL A 432 -33.25 24.58 19.42
CA VAL A 432 -33.36 23.27 20.08
C VAL A 432 -32.40 23.20 21.28
N GLU A 433 -31.16 23.63 21.13
CA GLU A 433 -30.17 23.65 22.22
C GLU A 433 -30.63 24.54 23.36
N THR A 434 -31.06 25.75 23.07
CA THR A 434 -31.55 26.71 24.05
C THR A 434 -32.73 26.15 24.84
N ALA A 435 -33.73 25.60 24.15
CA ALA A 435 -34.93 25.04 24.78
C ALA A 435 -34.63 23.81 25.64
N LEU A 436 -33.75 22.94 25.16
CA LEU A 436 -33.41 21.70 25.89
C LEU A 436 -32.47 21.98 27.06
N ARG A 437 -31.56 22.96 27.00
CA ARG A 437 -30.75 23.38 28.13
C ARG A 437 -31.60 24.01 29.24
N GLN A 438 -32.56 24.90 28.88
CA GLN A 438 -33.52 25.43 29.82
C GLN A 438 -34.32 24.33 30.51
N LEU A 439 -34.81 23.34 29.75
CA LEU A 439 -35.53 22.22 30.33
C LEU A 439 -34.64 21.38 31.32
N ALA A 440 -33.37 21.17 30.99
CA ALA A 440 -32.43 20.47 31.88
C ALA A 440 -32.24 21.24 33.21
N GLU A 441 -32.15 22.58 33.16
CA GLU A 441 -32.06 23.45 34.33
C GLU A 441 -33.36 23.42 35.16
N GLU A 442 -34.53 23.54 34.52
CA GLU A 442 -35.85 23.42 35.15
C GLU A 442 -35.99 22.07 35.90
N LEU A 443 -35.44 20.99 35.34
CA LEU A 443 -35.44 19.66 35.92
C LEU A 443 -34.32 19.44 36.95
N LYS A 444 -33.38 20.36 37.11
CA LYS A 444 -32.17 20.27 37.95
C LYS A 444 -31.33 19.03 37.61
N MET A 445 -31.30 18.65 36.33
CA MET A 445 -30.56 17.47 35.86
C MET A 445 -29.13 17.79 35.47
N LYS A 446 -28.20 16.89 35.75
CA LYS A 446 -26.84 16.98 35.23
C LYS A 446 -26.87 16.79 33.71
N GLY A 447 -26.01 17.51 32.99
CA GLY A 447 -25.97 17.48 31.54
C GLY A 447 -25.81 16.06 30.95
N ALA A 448 -25.00 15.22 31.58
CA ALA A 448 -24.82 13.82 31.16
C ALA A 448 -26.10 12.99 31.27
N ASP A 449 -26.84 13.13 32.38
CA ASP A 449 -28.09 12.39 32.64
C ASP A 449 -29.23 12.86 31.71
N PHE A 450 -29.13 14.07 31.17
CA PHE A 450 -30.07 14.61 30.20
C PHE A 450 -29.70 14.21 28.76
N ILE A 451 -28.41 14.34 28.37
CA ILE A 451 -27.94 14.21 26.99
C ILE A 451 -27.83 12.76 26.53
N HIS A 452 -27.30 11.85 27.39
CA HIS A 452 -27.06 10.45 26.96
C HIS A 452 -28.34 9.69 26.64
N PRO A 453 -29.44 9.75 27.45
CA PRO A 453 -30.68 9.06 27.05
C PRO A 453 -31.22 9.56 25.72
N LEU A 454 -31.20 10.87 25.47
CA LEU A 454 -31.66 11.44 24.21
C LEU A 454 -30.77 11.01 23.05
N ARG A 455 -29.46 10.95 23.24
CA ARG A 455 -28.53 10.48 22.22
C ARG A 455 -28.82 9.04 21.82
N VAL A 456 -28.96 8.14 22.80
CA VAL A 456 -29.28 6.73 22.53
C VAL A 456 -30.65 6.60 21.86
N ALA A 457 -31.66 7.34 22.31
CA ALA A 457 -32.99 7.34 21.71
C ALA A 457 -32.98 7.79 20.23
N LEU A 458 -32.14 8.75 19.87
CA LEU A 458 -32.09 9.34 18.54
C LEU A 458 -31.15 8.64 17.56
N THR A 459 -30.10 7.99 18.08
CA THR A 459 -29.04 7.41 17.25
C THR A 459 -28.84 5.91 17.41
N GLY A 460 -29.38 5.32 18.49
CA GLY A 460 -29.11 3.94 18.89
C GLY A 460 -27.73 3.73 19.51
N LYS A 461 -26.88 4.79 19.64
CA LYS A 461 -25.46 4.72 19.99
C LYS A 461 -25.12 5.56 21.21
N GLU A 462 -24.10 5.14 21.98
CA GLU A 462 -23.56 5.92 23.12
C GLU A 462 -22.79 7.17 22.64
N VAL A 463 -22.12 7.04 21.49
CA VAL A 463 -21.28 8.11 20.90
C VAL A 463 -21.85 8.55 19.56
N SER A 464 -22.00 9.86 19.38
CA SER A 464 -22.45 10.50 18.14
C SER A 464 -21.82 11.90 18.04
N PRO A 465 -21.99 12.63 16.91
CA PRO A 465 -21.75 14.07 16.87
C PRO A 465 -22.54 14.81 17.94
N PRO A 466 -22.35 16.15 18.10
CA PRO A 466 -23.09 16.93 19.08
C PRO A 466 -24.60 16.72 18.90
N LEU A 467 -25.29 16.47 20.02
CA LEU A 467 -26.69 16.04 20.00
C LEU A 467 -27.59 17.04 19.28
N PHE A 468 -27.36 18.31 19.48
CA PHE A 468 -28.22 19.37 18.88
C PHE A 468 -28.04 19.49 17.37
N ASP A 469 -26.83 19.25 16.86
CA ASP A 469 -26.57 19.13 15.41
C ASP A 469 -27.30 17.93 14.82
N VAL A 470 -27.27 16.79 15.53
CA VAL A 470 -27.99 15.55 15.15
C VAL A 470 -29.49 15.82 15.10
N ILE A 471 -30.06 16.49 16.11
CA ILE A 471 -31.49 16.84 16.15
C ILE A 471 -31.85 17.76 14.98
N GLY A 472 -30.99 18.76 14.67
CA GLY A 472 -31.19 19.63 13.54
C GLY A 472 -31.19 18.93 12.19
N LEU A 473 -30.33 17.89 12.02
CA LEU A 473 -30.31 17.04 10.82
C LEU A 473 -31.53 16.13 10.70
N LEU A 474 -31.98 15.54 11.81
CA LEU A 474 -33.17 14.68 11.85
C LEU A 474 -34.46 15.44 11.56
N GLY A 475 -34.53 16.69 11.95
CA GLY A 475 -35.73 17.51 11.90
C GLY A 475 -36.73 17.13 13.00
N LYS A 476 -37.76 17.97 13.15
CA LYS A 476 -38.77 17.91 14.24
C LYS A 476 -39.52 16.58 14.28
N GLU A 477 -40.06 16.16 13.14
CA GLU A 477 -40.94 14.98 13.06
C GLU A 477 -40.16 13.69 13.38
N LYS A 478 -38.98 13.48 12.74
CA LYS A 478 -38.18 12.27 12.95
C LYS A 478 -37.60 12.19 14.36
N THR A 479 -37.23 13.34 14.95
CA THR A 479 -36.77 13.42 16.35
C THR A 479 -37.86 12.99 17.32
N ILE A 480 -39.07 13.55 17.22
CA ILE A 480 -40.20 13.20 18.09
C ILE A 480 -40.62 11.75 17.91
N LYS A 481 -40.65 11.25 16.66
CA LYS A 481 -40.98 9.85 16.36
C LYS A 481 -40.01 8.90 17.08
N ARG A 482 -38.70 9.15 17.00
CA ARG A 482 -37.67 8.32 17.62
C ARG A 482 -37.72 8.31 19.14
N ILE A 483 -37.99 9.46 19.75
CA ILE A 483 -38.21 9.55 21.20
C ILE A 483 -39.41 8.68 21.61
N LYS A 484 -40.51 8.73 20.87
CA LYS A 484 -41.72 7.88 21.14
C LYS A 484 -41.40 6.39 20.98
N GLU A 485 -40.72 6.01 19.91
CA GLU A 485 -40.36 4.64 19.63
C GLU A 485 -39.42 4.05 20.68
N SER A 486 -38.45 4.85 21.17
CA SER A 486 -37.49 4.42 22.19
C SER A 486 -38.13 4.19 23.56
N LYS A 487 -39.28 4.80 23.85
CA LYS A 487 -40.06 4.51 25.07
C LYS A 487 -40.44 3.02 25.18
N LYS A 488 -40.64 2.34 24.04
CA LYS A 488 -40.93 0.91 23.98
C LYS A 488 -39.77 0.02 24.41
N LEU A 489 -38.54 0.55 24.45
CA LEU A 489 -37.36 -0.17 24.91
C LEU A 489 -37.09 -0.03 26.41
N ILE A 490 -37.88 0.84 27.06
CA ILE A 490 -37.76 1.13 28.50
C ILE A 490 -38.77 0.30 29.30
N ALA A 491 -39.87 -0.08 28.65
CA ALA A 491 -40.83 -1.01 29.19
C ALA A 491 -40.27 -2.43 29.12
#